data_1d1b9db50d80811892c03b14561161d6
#
_entry.id   1d1b9db50d80811892c03b14561161d6
#
_cell.length_a   1.000
_cell.length_b   1.000
_cell.length_c   1.000
_cell.angle_alpha   90.00
_cell.angle_beta   90.00
_cell.angle_gamma   90.00
#
_symmetry.space_group_name_H-M   'P 1'
#
loop_
_entity.id
_entity.type
_entity.pdbx_description
1 polymer ?
#
loop_
_entity_poly.entity_id
_entity_poly.type
_entity_poly.pdbx_seq_one_letter_code
_entity_poly.pdbx_strand_id
1 'polypeptide(L)'
;MKSFIAFALVASLCALAQANEEGVCRNSVVSACGSSSFSALTGFFTGESTSICNARFAGIESIEPEVQAYINSQLTKSYEYLLLATHFNSYQKNRPGFQKLYQGLSDRSFDDSIDLIKKITSRGGIVDFNTRHESPASVSTQRPTLEVDELHSLALALDNEKQLATGATHVHTRATHAALRDPELAHYLEESFLPKQADSVRKLSGYANDLAKLMKVPDPSLSIYLFDEFLQKQ
;
A
#
# COMPACT_ATOMS: atom_id res chain seq x y z
N MET A 1 -12.72 -53.11 -24.06
CA MET A 1 -12.04 -51.79 -24.03
C MET A 1 -12.87 -50.66 -23.44
N LYS A 2 -14.19 -50.61 -23.63
CA LYS A 2 -15.03 -49.51 -23.03
C LYS A 2 -15.16 -49.56 -21.49
N SER A 3 -15.03 -50.74 -20.86
CA SER A 3 -15.14 -50.89 -19.40
C SER A 3 -13.91 -50.39 -18.64
N PHE A 4 -12.71 -50.50 -19.24
CA PHE A 4 -11.44 -50.03 -18.62
C PHE A 4 -11.33 -48.51 -18.59
N ILE A 5 -11.88 -47.82 -19.59
CA ILE A 5 -11.84 -46.33 -19.66
C ILE A 5 -12.75 -45.73 -18.62
N ALA A 6 -13.92 -46.32 -18.34
CA ALA A 6 -14.83 -45.85 -17.32
C ALA A 6 -14.23 -45.99 -15.90
N PHE A 7 -13.50 -47.06 -15.63
CA PHE A 7 -12.83 -47.28 -14.34
C PHE A 7 -11.68 -46.30 -14.10
N ALA A 8 -10.91 -46.00 -15.14
CA ALA A 8 -9.82 -45.03 -15.05
C ALA A 8 -10.33 -43.58 -14.82
N LEU A 9 -11.45 -43.21 -15.45
CA LEU A 9 -12.10 -41.91 -15.23
C LEU A 9 -12.68 -41.75 -13.82
N VAL A 10 -13.28 -42.77 -13.29
CA VAL A 10 -13.83 -42.77 -11.89
C VAL A 10 -12.69 -42.72 -10.87
N ALA A 11 -11.61 -43.45 -11.09
CA ALA A 11 -10.43 -43.42 -10.21
C ALA A 11 -9.72 -42.04 -10.25
N SER A 12 -9.66 -41.39 -11.42
CA SER A 12 -9.12 -40.04 -11.55
C SER A 12 -9.98 -38.97 -10.86
N LEU A 13 -11.31 -39.10 -10.90
CA LEU A 13 -12.23 -38.21 -10.20
C LEU A 13 -12.18 -38.41 -8.68
N CYS A 14 -12.01 -39.64 -8.21
CA CYS A 14 -11.82 -39.93 -6.77
C CYS A 14 -10.47 -39.37 -6.26
N ALA A 15 -9.40 -39.43 -7.05
CA ALA A 15 -8.10 -38.86 -6.68
C ALA A 15 -8.13 -37.33 -6.60
N LEU A 16 -8.93 -36.65 -7.45
CA LEU A 16 -9.14 -35.20 -7.37
C LEU A 16 -10.00 -34.79 -6.15
N ALA A 17 -10.92 -35.66 -5.71
CA ALA A 17 -11.72 -35.41 -4.50
C ALA A 17 -10.91 -35.60 -3.21
N GLN A 18 -9.91 -36.48 -3.20
CA GLN A 18 -9.05 -36.72 -2.04
C GLN A 18 -7.95 -35.65 -1.85
N ALA A 19 -7.58 -34.94 -2.90
CA ALA A 19 -6.56 -33.87 -2.82
C ALA A 19 -7.04 -32.60 -2.07
N ASN A 20 -8.30 -32.53 -1.65
CA ASN A 20 -8.91 -31.36 -1.02
C ASN A 20 -9.22 -31.52 0.48
N GLU A 21 -8.86 -32.63 1.12
CA GLU A 21 -9.21 -32.87 2.54
C GLU A 21 -8.11 -32.48 3.54
N GLU A 22 -6.86 -32.29 3.11
CA GLU A 22 -5.75 -32.07 4.03
C GLU A 22 -5.61 -30.64 4.56
N GLY A 23 -6.41 -29.69 4.09
CA GLY A 23 -6.28 -28.26 4.40
C GLY A 23 -7.49 -27.58 5.02
N VAL A 24 -8.51 -28.32 5.49
CA VAL A 24 -9.73 -27.70 6.04
C VAL A 24 -9.56 -27.39 7.53
N CYS A 25 -9.74 -26.13 7.93
CA CYS A 25 -9.64 -25.66 9.31
C CYS A 25 -10.46 -26.53 10.29
N ARG A 26 -11.66 -27.01 9.88
CA ARG A 26 -12.47 -27.92 10.67
C ARG A 26 -11.72 -29.19 11.08
N ASN A 27 -10.96 -29.80 10.17
CA ASN A 27 -10.24 -31.05 10.46
C ASN A 27 -9.08 -30.78 11.44
N SER A 28 -8.42 -29.65 11.30
CA SER A 28 -7.36 -29.18 12.20
C SER A 28 -7.90 -28.94 13.62
N VAL A 29 -9.07 -28.30 13.76
CA VAL A 29 -9.72 -28.08 15.05
C VAL A 29 -10.18 -29.40 15.65
N VAL A 30 -10.79 -30.32 14.88
CA VAL A 30 -11.22 -31.64 15.35
C VAL A 30 -10.00 -32.45 15.82
N SER A 31 -8.89 -32.43 15.13
CA SER A 31 -7.67 -33.13 15.57
C SER A 31 -7.08 -32.51 16.85
N ALA A 32 -7.07 -31.20 16.98
CA ALA A 32 -6.61 -30.50 18.18
C ALA A 32 -7.52 -30.75 19.38
N CYS A 33 -8.84 -30.80 19.18
CA CYS A 33 -9.83 -31.12 20.24
C CYS A 33 -9.93 -32.61 20.54
N GLY A 34 -9.72 -33.47 19.55
CA GLY A 34 -9.81 -34.93 19.69
C GLY A 34 -8.62 -35.56 20.41
N SER A 35 -7.48 -34.93 20.42
CA SER A 35 -6.28 -35.37 21.17
C SER A 35 -6.32 -35.00 22.67
N SER A 36 -7.29 -34.21 23.09
CA SER A 36 -7.52 -33.89 24.50
C SER A 36 -8.36 -34.95 25.17
N SER A 37 -7.81 -36.16 25.37
CA SER A 37 -8.27 -37.04 26.43
C SER A 37 -8.07 -36.29 27.76
N PHE A 38 -9.14 -35.63 28.19
CA PHE A 38 -9.48 -35.26 29.56
C PHE A 38 -8.32 -34.99 30.55
N SER A 39 -7.50 -33.99 30.26
CA SER A 39 -6.67 -33.31 31.26
C SER A 39 -7.24 -31.90 31.51
N ALA A 40 -8.55 -31.79 31.61
CA ALA A 40 -9.30 -30.54 31.73
C ALA A 40 -9.29 -29.95 33.15
N LEU A 41 -8.20 -30.08 33.90
CA LEU A 41 -8.12 -29.52 35.27
C LEU A 41 -6.93 -28.60 35.53
N THR A 42 -6.07 -28.36 34.54
CA THR A 42 -5.05 -27.30 34.63
C THR A 42 -5.18 -26.40 33.43
N GLY A 43 -5.97 -25.34 33.59
CA GLY A 43 -6.27 -24.34 32.55
C GLY A 43 -5.04 -23.53 32.11
N PHE A 44 -4.21 -24.11 31.29
CA PHE A 44 -3.30 -23.38 30.44
C PHE A 44 -3.61 -23.79 29.00
N PHE A 45 -4.45 -22.97 28.34
CA PHE A 45 -4.50 -22.99 26.89
C PHE A 45 -3.16 -22.45 26.38
N THR A 46 -2.22 -23.31 26.11
CA THR A 46 -1.17 -23.02 25.16
C THR A 46 -1.86 -22.97 23.81
N GLY A 47 -2.26 -21.76 23.40
CA GLY A 47 -2.91 -21.53 22.11
C GLY A 47 -1.92 -21.78 20.97
N GLU A 48 -1.70 -23.04 20.61
CA GLU A 48 -1.17 -23.36 19.29
C GLU A 48 -2.20 -22.90 18.29
N SER A 49 -1.92 -21.80 17.65
CA SER A 49 -2.66 -21.31 16.50
C SER A 49 -2.73 -22.44 15.48
N THR A 50 -3.94 -22.89 15.17
CA THR A 50 -4.16 -23.83 14.07
C THR A 50 -3.76 -23.11 12.78
N SER A 51 -2.59 -23.42 12.24
CA SER A 51 -1.94 -22.71 11.11
C SER A 51 -2.83 -22.63 9.87
N ILE A 52 -3.79 -23.54 9.75
CA ILE A 52 -4.76 -23.62 8.64
C ILE A 52 -6.00 -22.74 8.89
N CYS A 53 -6.30 -22.37 10.16
CA CYS A 53 -7.42 -21.51 10.51
C CYS A 53 -6.99 -20.03 10.46
N ASN A 54 -6.57 -19.56 9.30
CA ASN A 54 -6.18 -18.18 9.04
C ASN A 54 -7.19 -17.48 8.11
N ALA A 55 -7.04 -16.18 7.93
CA ALA A 55 -7.90 -15.38 7.05
C ALA A 55 -7.39 -15.31 5.60
N ARG A 56 -6.39 -16.11 5.23
CA ARG A 56 -5.79 -16.10 3.90
C ARG A 56 -6.69 -16.85 2.91
N PHE A 57 -7.01 -16.21 1.81
CA PHE A 57 -7.72 -16.78 0.66
C PHE A 57 -7.35 -16.05 -0.62
N ALA A 58 -7.66 -16.58 -1.77
CA ALA A 58 -7.29 -16.07 -3.07
C ALA A 58 -5.76 -15.89 -3.22
N GLY A 59 -5.32 -14.85 -3.94
CA GLY A 59 -3.92 -14.61 -4.29
C GLY A 59 -3.10 -13.82 -3.26
N ILE A 60 -3.61 -13.57 -2.05
CA ILE A 60 -3.01 -12.65 -1.09
C ILE A 60 -1.53 -12.93 -0.80
N GLU A 61 -1.14 -14.20 -0.65
CA GLU A 61 0.26 -14.58 -0.36
C GLU A 61 1.23 -14.18 -1.47
N SER A 62 0.78 -14.25 -2.72
CA SER A 62 1.61 -13.89 -3.87
C SER A 62 1.74 -12.39 -4.08
N ILE A 63 0.83 -11.59 -3.49
CA ILE A 63 0.75 -10.15 -3.66
C ILE A 63 1.30 -9.40 -2.43
N GLU A 64 1.36 -10.06 -1.28
CA GLU A 64 1.82 -9.50 0.00
C GLU A 64 3.16 -8.75 -0.12
N PRO A 65 4.21 -9.26 -0.81
CA PRO A 65 5.47 -8.53 -0.94
C PRO A 65 5.36 -7.20 -1.68
N GLU A 66 4.53 -7.13 -2.73
CA GLU A 66 4.29 -5.91 -3.50
C GLU A 66 3.49 -4.89 -2.69
N VAL A 67 2.51 -5.35 -1.91
CA VAL A 67 1.77 -4.46 -0.99
C VAL A 67 2.68 -3.95 0.10
N GLN A 68 3.54 -4.79 0.67
CA GLN A 68 4.56 -4.39 1.65
C GLN A 68 5.49 -3.31 1.10
N ALA A 69 5.98 -3.48 -0.13
CA ALA A 69 6.82 -2.49 -0.79
C ALA A 69 6.07 -1.16 -1.02
N TYR A 70 4.78 -1.22 -1.36
CA TYR A 70 3.95 -0.04 -1.53
C TYR A 70 3.68 0.68 -0.19
N ILE A 71 3.40 -0.05 0.90
CA ILE A 71 3.29 0.51 2.26
C ILE A 71 4.57 1.26 2.64
N ASN A 72 5.73 0.65 2.42
CA ASN A 72 7.02 1.28 2.70
C ASN A 72 7.26 2.55 1.87
N SER A 73 6.78 2.57 0.61
CA SER A 73 6.84 3.75 -0.24
C SER A 73 5.97 4.88 0.32
N GLN A 74 4.74 4.59 0.74
CA GLN A 74 3.83 5.56 1.38
C GLN A 74 4.45 6.16 2.65
N LEU A 75 4.99 5.33 3.54
CA LEU A 75 5.66 5.78 4.77
C LEU A 75 6.88 6.65 4.47
N THR A 76 7.68 6.29 3.48
CA THR A 76 8.86 7.06 3.09
C THR A 76 8.46 8.43 2.54
N LYS A 77 7.44 8.49 1.68
CA LYS A 77 6.95 9.76 1.12
C LYS A 77 6.27 10.64 2.17
N SER A 78 5.52 10.03 3.10
CA SER A 78 4.96 10.76 4.24
C SER A 78 6.06 11.49 5.03
N TYR A 79 7.18 10.81 5.32
CA TYR A 79 8.31 11.42 6.00
C TYR A 79 9.00 12.52 5.18
N GLU A 80 9.21 12.32 3.86
CA GLU A 80 9.75 13.35 2.97
C GLU A 80 8.88 14.61 2.97
N TYR A 81 7.55 14.46 2.90
CA TYR A 81 6.61 15.59 2.98
C TYR A 81 6.63 16.29 4.34
N LEU A 82 6.76 15.53 5.43
CA LEU A 82 6.90 16.12 6.77
C LEU A 82 8.15 17.01 6.86
N LEU A 83 9.27 16.56 6.30
CA LEU A 83 10.50 17.37 6.25
C LEU A 83 10.30 18.66 5.43
N LEU A 84 9.62 18.58 4.29
CA LEU A 84 9.27 19.78 3.50
C LEU A 84 8.36 20.72 4.29
N ALA A 85 7.32 20.20 4.94
CA ALA A 85 6.41 21.00 5.76
C ALA A 85 7.17 21.74 6.88
N THR A 86 8.08 21.07 7.59
CA THR A 86 8.88 21.70 8.64
C THR A 86 9.85 22.74 8.08
N HIS A 87 10.43 22.50 6.89
CA HIS A 87 11.30 23.47 6.24
C HIS A 87 10.55 24.78 5.89
N PHE A 88 9.37 24.67 5.26
CA PHE A 88 8.58 25.82 4.88
C PHE A 88 7.93 26.55 6.07
N ASN A 89 7.76 25.86 7.21
CA ASN A 89 7.30 26.44 8.48
C ASN A 89 8.42 27.20 9.24
N SER A 90 9.67 27.14 8.77
CA SER A 90 10.76 27.81 9.46
C SER A 90 10.59 29.34 9.41
N TYR A 91 11.10 30.04 10.43
CA TYR A 91 11.03 31.51 10.50
C TYR A 91 11.74 32.20 9.32
N GLN A 92 12.72 31.54 8.69
CA GLN A 92 13.46 32.04 7.55
C GLN A 92 12.67 31.96 6.24
N LYS A 93 11.96 30.86 6.02
CA LYS A 93 11.13 30.66 4.82
C LYS A 93 9.77 31.32 4.97
N ASN A 94 9.10 31.09 6.09
CA ASN A 94 7.79 31.66 6.42
C ASN A 94 6.78 31.51 5.26
N ARG A 95 6.50 30.25 4.88
CA ARG A 95 5.58 29.88 3.80
C ARG A 95 4.48 28.96 4.36
N PRO A 96 3.51 29.49 5.10
CA PRO A 96 2.48 28.69 5.75
C PRO A 96 1.54 27.95 4.76
N GLY A 97 1.38 28.46 3.53
CA GLY A 97 0.62 27.77 2.49
C GLY A 97 1.30 26.49 1.99
N PHE A 98 2.60 26.57 1.71
CA PHE A 98 3.40 25.38 1.37
C PHE A 98 3.48 24.40 2.55
N GLN A 99 3.66 24.92 3.78
CA GLN A 99 3.63 24.09 4.98
C GLN A 99 2.33 23.31 5.08
N LYS A 100 1.17 23.95 4.93
CA LYS A 100 -0.15 23.31 4.96
C LYS A 100 -0.29 22.25 3.88
N LEU A 101 0.16 22.55 2.65
CA LEU A 101 0.15 21.62 1.53
C LEU A 101 0.93 20.35 1.84
N TYR A 102 2.20 20.49 2.23
CA TYR A 102 3.07 19.34 2.51
C TYR A 102 2.65 18.57 3.76
N GLN A 103 2.14 19.24 4.79
CA GLN A 103 1.58 18.57 5.95
C GLN A 103 0.38 17.71 5.55
N GLY A 104 -0.53 18.23 4.73
CA GLY A 104 -1.67 17.45 4.24
C GLY A 104 -1.29 16.26 3.37
N LEU A 105 -0.22 16.37 2.56
CA LEU A 105 0.33 15.25 1.80
C LEU A 105 0.96 14.20 2.72
N SER A 106 1.69 14.64 3.76
CA SER A 106 2.30 13.76 4.77
C SER A 106 1.24 12.97 5.51
N ASP A 107 0.25 13.64 6.07
CA ASP A 107 -0.81 13.03 6.87
C ASP A 107 -1.59 12.01 6.03
N ARG A 108 -1.95 12.36 4.80
CA ARG A 108 -2.65 11.47 3.89
C ARG A 108 -1.83 10.21 3.55
N SER A 109 -0.54 10.36 3.19
CA SER A 109 0.31 9.21 2.84
C SER A 109 0.53 8.30 4.05
N PHE A 110 0.60 8.88 5.26
CA PHE A 110 0.68 8.11 6.50
C PHE A 110 -0.62 7.33 6.74
N ASP A 111 -1.78 7.98 6.65
CA ASP A 111 -3.09 7.35 6.85
C ASP A 111 -3.33 6.24 5.80
N ASP A 112 -3.02 6.48 4.54
CA ASP A 112 -3.09 5.49 3.47
C ASP A 112 -2.21 4.26 3.77
N SER A 113 -1.02 4.45 4.36
CA SER A 113 -0.17 3.34 4.81
C SER A 113 -0.81 2.52 5.94
N ILE A 114 -1.42 3.18 6.91
CA ILE A 114 -2.12 2.53 8.03
C ILE A 114 -3.33 1.74 7.53
N ASP A 115 -4.08 2.27 6.57
CA ASP A 115 -5.23 1.59 6.00
C ASP A 115 -4.82 0.33 5.20
N LEU A 116 -3.70 0.39 4.46
CA LEU A 116 -3.12 -0.79 3.80
C LEU A 116 -2.65 -1.84 4.81
N ILE A 117 -1.98 -1.43 5.89
CA ILE A 117 -1.56 -2.33 6.97
C ILE A 117 -2.76 -3.05 7.57
N LYS A 118 -3.82 -2.31 7.93
CA LYS A 118 -5.07 -2.90 8.45
C LYS A 118 -5.68 -3.87 7.44
N LYS A 119 -5.69 -3.51 6.15
CA LYS A 119 -6.23 -4.34 5.09
C LYS A 119 -5.49 -5.68 4.98
N ILE A 120 -4.16 -5.65 4.92
CA ILE A 120 -3.34 -6.86 4.81
C ILE A 120 -3.44 -7.72 6.07
N THR A 121 -3.35 -7.11 7.25
CA THR A 121 -3.43 -7.87 8.51
C THR A 121 -4.81 -8.50 8.72
N SER A 122 -5.90 -7.84 8.33
CA SER A 122 -7.25 -8.41 8.37
C SER A 122 -7.40 -9.62 7.44
N ARG A 123 -6.58 -9.72 6.38
CA ARG A 123 -6.52 -10.84 5.44
C ARG A 123 -5.49 -11.91 5.84
N GLY A 124 -4.94 -11.83 7.06
CA GLY A 124 -3.96 -12.77 7.58
C GLY A 124 -2.54 -12.57 7.07
N GLY A 125 -2.26 -11.47 6.40
CA GLY A 125 -0.91 -11.06 6.01
C GLY A 125 -0.11 -10.54 7.19
N ILE A 126 1.21 -10.52 7.04
CA ILE A 126 2.17 -10.02 8.03
C ILE A 126 2.88 -8.82 7.42
N VAL A 127 2.93 -7.71 8.16
CA VAL A 127 3.68 -6.53 7.75
C VAL A 127 5.03 -6.52 8.48
N ASP A 128 6.12 -6.58 7.73
CA ASP A 128 7.48 -6.49 8.27
C ASP A 128 7.96 -5.03 8.24
N PHE A 129 8.18 -4.45 9.42
CA PHE A 129 8.72 -3.11 9.58
C PHE A 129 10.26 -3.08 9.67
N ASN A 130 10.91 -4.22 9.81
CA ASN A 130 12.37 -4.30 9.93
C ASN A 130 13.06 -4.29 8.55
N THR A 131 12.40 -4.85 7.55
CA THR A 131 12.93 -4.94 6.18
C THR A 131 12.28 -3.87 5.31
N ARG A 132 13.08 -2.93 4.81
CA ARG A 132 12.62 -1.98 3.79
C ARG A 132 12.63 -2.68 2.44
N HIS A 133 11.47 -3.11 1.99
CA HIS A 133 11.28 -3.52 0.60
C HIS A 133 11.08 -2.26 -0.25
N GLU A 134 12.05 -1.97 -1.10
CA GLU A 134 11.87 -0.88 -2.08
C GLU A 134 10.94 -1.35 -3.19
N SER A 135 9.94 -0.53 -3.52
CA SER A 135 9.07 -0.80 -4.65
C SER A 135 9.88 -0.79 -5.96
N PRO A 136 9.61 -1.70 -6.91
CA PRO A 136 10.23 -1.65 -8.25
C PRO A 136 10.07 -0.29 -8.95
N ALA A 137 9.04 0.49 -8.59
CA ALA A 137 8.81 1.83 -9.08
C ALA A 137 9.74 2.88 -8.43
N SER A 138 10.43 2.56 -7.34
CA SER A 138 11.30 3.47 -6.58
C SER A 138 12.78 3.31 -6.90
N VAL A 139 13.15 2.51 -7.90
CA VAL A 139 14.55 2.32 -8.32
C VAL A 139 15.04 3.55 -9.10
N SER A 140 15.11 4.69 -8.42
CA SER A 140 16.09 5.70 -8.75
C SER A 140 17.30 5.48 -7.84
N THR A 141 18.42 5.10 -8.43
CA THR A 141 19.71 4.85 -7.76
C THR A 141 20.31 6.10 -7.08
N GLN A 142 19.65 7.23 -7.14
CA GLN A 142 20.00 8.45 -6.44
C GLN A 142 18.95 8.74 -5.38
N ARG A 143 19.39 8.81 -4.12
CA ARG A 143 18.57 9.42 -3.08
C ARG A 143 18.21 10.83 -3.55
N PRO A 144 16.93 11.18 -3.70
CA PRO A 144 16.58 12.54 -4.07
C PRO A 144 17.15 13.47 -3.01
N THR A 145 17.96 14.43 -3.45
CA THR A 145 18.29 15.56 -2.60
C THR A 145 16.97 16.27 -2.31
N LEU A 146 16.71 16.56 -1.04
CA LEU A 146 15.50 17.29 -0.68
C LEU A 146 15.55 18.68 -1.32
N GLU A 147 14.71 18.91 -2.32
CA GLU A 147 14.64 20.20 -3.01
C GLU A 147 13.85 21.18 -2.15
N VAL A 148 14.54 22.23 -1.71
CA VAL A 148 14.04 23.14 -0.65
C VAL A 148 13.56 24.49 -1.15
N ASP A 149 13.59 24.75 -2.45
CA ASP A 149 12.91 25.92 -3.00
C ASP A 149 11.45 25.60 -3.40
N GLU A 150 10.65 26.64 -3.57
CA GLU A 150 9.21 26.51 -3.73
C GLU A 150 8.80 25.75 -5.01
N LEU A 151 9.46 26.00 -6.14
CA LEU A 151 9.11 25.36 -7.41
C LEU A 151 9.64 23.93 -7.50
N HIS A 152 10.91 23.72 -7.14
CA HIS A 152 11.51 22.39 -7.19
C HIS A 152 10.87 21.45 -6.17
N SER A 153 10.47 21.95 -5.00
CA SER A 153 9.74 21.16 -4.01
C SER A 153 8.37 20.69 -4.52
N LEU A 154 7.65 21.53 -5.28
CA LEU A 154 6.40 21.13 -5.95
C LEU A 154 6.66 20.08 -7.05
N ALA A 155 7.72 20.24 -7.83
CA ALA A 155 8.09 19.26 -8.84
C ALA A 155 8.45 17.90 -8.20
N LEU A 156 9.22 17.91 -7.11
CA LEU A 156 9.54 16.72 -6.34
C LEU A 156 8.25 16.06 -5.78
N ALA A 157 7.35 16.84 -5.20
CA ALA A 157 6.08 16.33 -4.69
C ALA A 157 5.22 15.69 -5.80
N LEU A 158 5.17 16.32 -6.98
CA LEU A 158 4.48 15.78 -8.15
C LEU A 158 5.09 14.43 -8.60
N ASP A 159 6.41 14.32 -8.64
CA ASP A 159 7.09 13.09 -9.02
C ASP A 159 6.86 11.98 -7.97
N ASN A 160 6.87 12.33 -6.70
CA ASN A 160 6.52 11.43 -5.60
C ASN A 160 5.08 10.90 -5.75
N GLU A 161 4.10 11.76 -6.00
CA GLU A 161 2.70 11.33 -6.19
C GLU A 161 2.53 10.45 -7.44
N LYS A 162 3.25 10.73 -8.53
CA LYS A 162 3.27 9.85 -9.70
C LYS A 162 3.87 8.48 -9.40
N GLN A 163 4.93 8.43 -8.59
CA GLN A 163 5.52 7.17 -8.14
C GLN A 163 4.53 6.36 -7.28
N LEU A 164 3.83 7.02 -6.35
CA LEU A 164 2.80 6.38 -5.53
C LEU A 164 1.63 5.87 -6.38
N ALA A 165 1.16 6.67 -7.36
CA ALA A 165 0.12 6.25 -8.28
C ALA A 165 0.55 5.04 -9.14
N THR A 166 1.81 5.04 -9.60
CA THR A 166 2.40 3.89 -10.33
C THR A 166 2.51 2.66 -9.44
N GLY A 167 2.92 2.82 -8.19
CA GLY A 167 2.97 1.76 -7.19
C GLY A 167 1.60 1.13 -6.93
N ALA A 168 0.56 1.95 -6.73
CA ALA A 168 -0.82 1.49 -6.58
C ALA A 168 -1.29 0.69 -7.81
N THR A 169 -1.02 1.21 -9.02
CA THR A 169 -1.35 0.53 -10.28
C THR A 169 -0.61 -0.79 -10.42
N HIS A 170 0.65 -0.86 -9.98
CA HIS A 170 1.43 -2.11 -10.00
C HIS A 170 0.80 -3.17 -9.10
N VAL A 171 0.47 -2.83 -7.85
CA VAL A 171 -0.20 -3.75 -6.91
C VAL A 171 -1.56 -4.18 -7.46
N HIS A 172 -2.35 -3.25 -8.00
CA HIS A 172 -3.63 -3.55 -8.65
C HIS A 172 -3.46 -4.53 -9.83
N THR A 173 -2.47 -4.31 -10.69
CA THR A 173 -2.16 -5.20 -11.82
C THR A 173 -1.79 -6.60 -11.33
N ARG A 174 -1.01 -6.71 -10.27
CA ARG A 174 -0.68 -8.01 -9.65
C ARG A 174 -1.93 -8.68 -9.10
N ALA A 175 -2.82 -7.94 -8.42
CA ALA A 175 -4.07 -8.48 -7.88
C ALA A 175 -5.02 -9.00 -8.98
N THR A 176 -5.00 -8.39 -10.17
CA THR A 176 -5.90 -8.76 -11.29
C THR A 176 -5.32 -9.82 -12.23
N HIS A 177 -3.99 -9.89 -12.40
CA HIS A 177 -3.33 -10.72 -13.41
C HIS A 177 -2.47 -11.86 -12.83
N ALA A 178 -2.35 -12.00 -11.50
CA ALA A 178 -1.68 -13.13 -10.90
C ALA A 178 -2.40 -14.45 -11.22
N ALA A 179 -1.69 -15.58 -11.12
CA ALA A 179 -2.28 -16.92 -11.32
C ALA A 179 -3.47 -17.16 -10.38
N LEU A 180 -3.37 -16.70 -9.15
CA LEU A 180 -4.46 -16.60 -8.19
C LEU A 180 -4.84 -15.12 -8.06
N ARG A 181 -5.95 -14.74 -8.67
CA ARG A 181 -6.47 -13.37 -8.62
C ARG A 181 -7.01 -13.03 -7.24
N ASP A 182 -6.88 -11.77 -6.85
CA ASP A 182 -7.50 -11.23 -5.65
C ASP A 182 -8.42 -10.04 -6.00
N PRO A 183 -9.68 -10.30 -6.40
CA PRO A 183 -10.60 -9.25 -6.81
C PRO A 183 -10.96 -8.30 -5.66
N GLU A 184 -10.92 -8.78 -4.42
CA GLU A 184 -11.25 -8.00 -3.24
C GLU A 184 -10.20 -6.93 -2.98
N LEU A 185 -8.91 -7.29 -3.07
CA LEU A 185 -7.81 -6.32 -2.95
C LEU A 185 -7.77 -5.36 -4.15
N ALA A 186 -8.02 -5.86 -5.37
CA ALA A 186 -8.08 -5.03 -6.57
C ALA A 186 -9.17 -3.96 -6.43
N HIS A 187 -10.39 -4.35 -6.06
CA HIS A 187 -11.51 -3.42 -5.85
C HIS A 187 -11.22 -2.39 -4.74
N TYR A 188 -10.62 -2.83 -3.64
CA TYR A 188 -10.23 -1.93 -2.56
C TYR A 188 -9.26 -0.84 -3.03
N LEU A 189 -8.28 -1.20 -3.88
CA LEU A 189 -7.35 -0.22 -4.45
C LEU A 189 -8.04 0.73 -5.44
N GLU A 190 -8.95 0.22 -6.26
CA GLU A 190 -9.75 1.01 -7.21
C GLU A 190 -10.63 2.04 -6.51
N GLU A 191 -11.24 1.67 -5.40
CA GLU A 191 -12.15 2.55 -4.68
C GLU A 191 -11.41 3.54 -3.76
N SER A 192 -10.41 3.06 -3.02
CA SER A 192 -9.84 3.81 -1.90
C SER A 192 -8.54 4.54 -2.24
N PHE A 193 -7.77 4.10 -3.26
CA PHE A 193 -6.44 4.64 -3.55
C PHE A 193 -6.32 5.33 -4.90
N LEU A 194 -6.65 4.66 -5.99
CA LEU A 194 -6.42 5.18 -7.33
C LEU A 194 -7.10 6.54 -7.60
N PRO A 195 -8.35 6.80 -7.18
CA PRO A 195 -8.97 8.10 -7.38
C PRO A 195 -8.26 9.21 -6.60
N LYS A 196 -7.90 8.97 -5.34
CA LYS A 196 -7.16 9.94 -4.52
C LYS A 196 -5.80 10.29 -5.13
N GLN A 197 -5.08 9.28 -5.64
CA GLN A 197 -3.78 9.47 -6.28
C GLN A 197 -3.91 10.30 -7.57
N ALA A 198 -4.92 10.00 -8.40
CA ALA A 198 -5.19 10.75 -9.62
C ALA A 198 -5.49 12.23 -9.33
N ASP A 199 -6.31 12.51 -8.32
CA ASP A 199 -6.61 13.88 -7.89
C ASP A 199 -5.40 14.63 -7.39
N SER A 200 -4.52 13.98 -6.62
CA SER A 200 -3.30 14.60 -6.12
C SER A 200 -2.30 14.92 -7.23
N VAL A 201 -2.08 14.00 -8.15
CA VAL A 201 -1.25 14.23 -9.33
C VAL A 201 -1.79 15.39 -10.15
N ARG A 202 -3.11 15.46 -10.36
CA ARG A 202 -3.75 16.57 -11.08
C ARG A 202 -3.55 17.90 -10.38
N LYS A 203 -3.78 17.98 -9.07
CA LYS A 203 -3.62 19.20 -8.27
C LYS A 203 -2.18 19.70 -8.29
N LEU A 204 -1.22 18.82 -7.99
CA LEU A 204 0.19 19.19 -7.97
C LEU A 204 0.72 19.57 -9.36
N SER A 205 0.26 18.90 -10.43
CA SER A 205 0.57 19.31 -11.80
C SER A 205 0.10 20.74 -12.08
N GLY A 206 -1.12 21.09 -11.67
CA GLY A 206 -1.66 22.44 -11.77
C GLY A 206 -0.79 23.45 -11.02
N TYR A 207 -0.52 23.18 -9.76
CA TYR A 207 0.29 24.06 -8.90
C TYR A 207 1.70 24.29 -9.45
N ALA A 208 2.39 23.22 -9.86
CA ALA A 208 3.73 23.33 -10.44
C ALA A 208 3.74 24.18 -11.75
N ASN A 209 2.76 23.94 -12.62
CA ASN A 209 2.63 24.71 -13.86
C ASN A 209 2.29 26.19 -13.62
N ASP A 210 1.41 26.47 -12.67
CA ASP A 210 1.00 27.84 -12.36
C ASP A 210 2.13 28.62 -11.70
N LEU A 211 2.81 28.02 -10.72
CA LEU A 211 3.98 28.65 -10.10
C LEU A 211 5.12 28.85 -11.12
N ALA A 212 5.38 27.90 -11.99
CA ALA A 212 6.39 28.02 -13.03
C ALA A 212 6.10 29.19 -14.02
N LYS A 213 4.81 29.46 -14.30
CA LYS A 213 4.41 30.63 -15.10
C LYS A 213 4.61 31.94 -14.33
N LEU A 214 4.21 31.95 -13.05
CA LEU A 214 4.33 33.12 -12.18
C LEU A 214 5.78 33.51 -11.92
N MET A 215 6.73 32.56 -11.95
CA MET A 215 8.14 32.79 -11.74
C MET A 215 8.89 33.34 -12.98
N LYS A 216 8.23 33.49 -14.13
CA LYS A 216 8.84 34.04 -15.35
C LYS A 216 9.06 35.56 -15.30
N VAL A 217 8.65 36.24 -14.25
CA VAL A 217 8.85 37.68 -14.05
C VAL A 217 10.25 37.98 -13.50
N PRO A 218 10.81 39.19 -13.71
CA PRO A 218 12.15 39.53 -13.23
C PRO A 218 12.33 39.44 -11.71
N ASP A 219 11.28 39.73 -10.93
CA ASP A 219 11.23 39.53 -9.47
C ASP A 219 10.05 38.62 -9.08
N PRO A 220 10.31 37.32 -8.80
CA PRO A 220 9.28 36.39 -8.48
C PRO A 220 8.81 36.46 -7.02
N SER A 221 9.39 37.30 -6.16
CA SER A 221 9.12 37.32 -4.72
C SER A 221 7.64 37.52 -4.39
N LEU A 222 7.02 38.52 -5.07
CA LEU A 222 5.58 38.78 -4.91
C LEU A 222 4.72 37.63 -5.42
N SER A 223 5.11 37.03 -6.54
CA SER A 223 4.40 35.90 -7.13
C SER A 223 4.38 34.69 -6.20
N ILE A 224 5.52 34.37 -5.59
CA ILE A 224 5.66 33.30 -4.61
C ILE A 224 4.79 33.59 -3.37
N TYR A 225 4.83 34.84 -2.88
CA TYR A 225 3.99 35.24 -1.73
C TYR A 225 2.50 35.08 -2.03
N LEU A 226 2.03 35.56 -3.17
CA LEU A 226 0.63 35.43 -3.58
C LEU A 226 0.22 33.96 -3.79
N PHE A 227 1.13 33.16 -4.30
CA PHE A 227 0.87 31.73 -4.47
C PHE A 227 0.79 31.00 -3.11
N ASP A 228 1.63 31.36 -2.13
CA ASP A 228 1.55 30.84 -0.77
C ASP A 228 0.23 31.21 -0.12
N GLU A 229 -0.22 32.47 -0.23
CA GLU A 229 -1.54 32.92 0.23
C GLU A 229 -2.70 32.16 -0.43
N PHE A 230 -2.56 31.82 -1.70
CA PHE A 230 -3.54 30.96 -2.39
C PHE A 230 -3.59 29.57 -1.79
N LEU A 231 -2.43 28.94 -1.54
CA LEU A 231 -2.35 27.60 -0.93
C LEU A 231 -2.95 27.54 0.49
N GLN A 232 -2.82 28.62 1.28
CA GLN A 232 -3.43 28.67 2.61
C GLN A 232 -4.97 28.56 2.60
N LYS A 233 -5.58 29.01 1.50
CA LYS A 233 -7.06 29.05 1.35
C LYS A 233 -7.63 27.76 0.77
N GLN A 234 -6.77 26.84 0.32
CA GLN A 234 -7.18 25.51 -0.17
C GLN A 234 -7.32 24.51 1.00
#